data_17954c1aee8858569ceee90008092858
#
_entry.id   17954c1aee8858569ceee90008092858
#
_cell.length_a   1.000
_cell.length_b   1.000
_cell.length_c   1.000
_cell.angle_alpha   90.00
_cell.angle_beta   90.00
_cell.angle_gamma   90.00
#
_symmetry.space_group_name_H-M   'P 1'
#
loop_
_entity.id
_entity.type
_entity.pdbx_description
1 polymer ?
#
loop_
_entity_poly.entity_id
_entity_poly.type
_entity_poly.pdbx_seq_one_letter_code
_entity_poly.pdbx_strand_id
1 'polypeptide(L)'
;MQRILTLVLVVTVLPASFVVVRAQDAATAPVSTARAANARPLVPVRLNADGNFRIAPPYVTDPAFTAKPDVPQGRVIRFTMNSAESKIFPTGPAGRGGRQGGARGEAAPPAPAEPPQHQTFQRQVAVYVPAGYVPNTPVPFIVVQDGQSYVPADPPAAADGQPRPFMPVMLDNLIHEKRIPPIVAILVPPGPGGQRTIEYDTVSDRYTNFVESEVLSRITRDYQVAFTTDPEGRATFGVSSGAAAALTMAWLHPNLYRRVISYSGTFVALQRNATAPNGAWDFHQTFIPNSARKPLRIWLHVSENDLGATSPVEQMRNWVVANNRMATALKAKGYPYQFVFSEASGHVDRAVVMQTMPEAFEWVWKGYKAGRH
;
A
#
# COMPACT_ATOMS: atom_id res chain seq x y z
N MET A 1 43.46 14.51 -67.58
CA MET A 1 44.44 15.24 -66.76
C MET A 1 43.78 15.75 -65.51
N GLN A 2 43.81 15.00 -64.44
CA GLN A 2 43.20 15.36 -63.16
C GLN A 2 44.34 15.49 -62.14
N ARG A 3 44.52 16.70 -61.61
CA ARG A 3 45.53 16.97 -60.58
C ARG A 3 44.97 16.63 -59.21
N ILE A 4 45.62 15.71 -58.54
CA ILE A 4 45.34 15.32 -57.17
C ILE A 4 46.06 16.31 -56.23
N LEU A 5 45.34 17.02 -55.38
CA LEU A 5 45.89 17.92 -54.38
C LEU A 5 45.98 17.15 -53.05
N THR A 6 47.23 16.88 -52.62
CA THR A 6 47.51 16.21 -51.33
C THR A 6 47.56 17.26 -50.24
N LEU A 7 46.66 17.19 -49.26
CA LEU A 7 46.62 18.03 -48.06
C LEU A 7 47.45 17.37 -46.99
N VAL A 8 48.55 17.99 -46.56
CA VAL A 8 49.41 17.56 -45.47
C VAL A 8 48.88 18.22 -44.19
N LEU A 9 48.38 17.42 -43.23
CA LEU A 9 47.96 17.88 -41.92
C LEU A 9 49.17 17.81 -40.96
N VAL A 10 49.62 18.97 -40.49
CA VAL A 10 50.67 19.10 -39.48
C VAL A 10 50.00 19.08 -38.11
N VAL A 11 50.24 18.02 -37.34
CA VAL A 11 49.79 17.92 -35.93
C VAL A 11 50.90 18.45 -35.02
N THR A 12 50.67 19.59 -34.39
CA THR A 12 51.52 20.13 -33.35
C THR A 12 51.14 19.55 -32.00
N VAL A 13 52.00 18.78 -31.39
CA VAL A 13 51.87 18.24 -30.04
C VAL A 13 52.45 19.28 -29.06
N LEU A 14 51.60 19.83 -28.19
CA LEU A 14 52.00 20.63 -27.06
C LEU A 14 52.26 19.76 -25.81
N PRO A 15 53.31 19.97 -25.03
CA PRO A 15 53.55 19.17 -23.83
C PRO A 15 52.62 19.58 -22.69
N ALA A 16 51.95 18.56 -22.11
CA ALA A 16 51.17 18.73 -20.90
C ALA A 16 52.08 18.89 -19.67
N SER A 17 52.06 20.03 -19.05
CA SER A 17 52.72 20.26 -17.75
C SER A 17 51.88 19.65 -16.64
N PHE A 18 52.38 18.60 -15.98
CA PHE A 18 51.80 18.05 -14.77
C PHE A 18 52.06 18.99 -13.59
N VAL A 19 51.02 19.62 -13.05
CA VAL A 19 51.06 20.29 -11.76
C VAL A 19 50.78 19.24 -10.68
N VAL A 20 51.83 18.92 -9.92
CA VAL A 20 51.68 18.08 -8.72
C VAL A 20 51.12 18.97 -7.61
N VAL A 21 49.85 18.83 -7.29
CA VAL A 21 49.25 19.42 -6.08
C VAL A 21 49.55 18.49 -4.92
N ARG A 22 50.45 18.95 -4.02
CA ARG A 22 50.68 18.32 -2.72
C ARG A 22 49.41 18.49 -1.88
N ALA A 23 48.81 17.40 -1.45
CA ALA A 23 47.77 17.39 -0.42
C ALA A 23 48.40 17.91 0.90
N GLN A 24 47.94 19.07 1.37
CA GLN A 24 48.19 19.52 2.74
C GLN A 24 47.22 18.77 3.65
N ASP A 25 47.78 18.15 4.70
CA ASP A 25 47.01 17.52 5.78
C ASP A 25 46.04 18.53 6.40
N ALA A 26 44.75 18.34 6.11
CA ALA A 26 43.70 19.03 6.85
C ALA A 26 43.60 18.39 8.24
N ALA A 27 44.08 19.08 9.23
CA ALA A 27 43.87 18.73 10.62
C ALA A 27 42.36 18.54 10.89
N THR A 28 42.00 17.35 11.32
CA THR A 28 40.64 17.02 11.77
C THR A 28 40.33 17.85 13.01
N ALA A 29 39.51 18.88 12.85
CA ALA A 29 38.91 19.57 13.98
C ALA A 29 38.03 18.57 14.75
N PRO A 30 38.05 18.57 16.10
CA PRO A 30 37.21 17.67 16.87
C PRO A 30 35.72 17.99 16.60
N VAL A 31 34.99 16.99 16.13
CA VAL A 31 33.53 17.07 15.99
C VAL A 31 32.94 17.29 17.39
N SER A 32 32.40 18.47 17.61
CA SER A 32 31.76 18.84 18.86
C SER A 32 30.57 17.88 19.16
N THR A 33 30.76 17.00 20.12
CA THR A 33 29.73 16.08 20.65
C THR A 33 28.66 16.80 21.50
N ALA A 34 28.67 18.13 21.56
CA ALA A 34 27.79 18.90 22.44
C ALA A 34 26.39 19.24 21.86
N ARG A 35 26.02 18.76 20.67
CA ARG A 35 24.75 19.11 20.05
C ARG A 35 23.64 18.04 20.14
N ALA A 36 23.92 16.90 20.78
CA ALA A 36 22.93 15.80 20.86
C ALA A 36 21.98 15.85 22.07
N ALA A 37 22.22 16.73 23.06
CA ALA A 37 21.52 16.68 24.35
C ALA A 37 20.19 17.45 24.41
N ASN A 38 19.81 18.22 23.38
CA ASN A 38 18.57 19.03 23.39
C ASN A 38 17.72 18.92 22.10
N ALA A 39 17.84 17.86 21.34
CA ALA A 39 16.92 17.61 20.24
C ALA A 39 15.56 17.26 20.84
N ARG A 40 14.55 18.16 20.68
CA ARG A 40 13.14 17.83 20.96
C ARG A 40 12.81 16.55 20.20
N PRO A 41 12.08 15.59 20.83
CA PRO A 41 11.57 14.43 20.12
C PRO A 41 10.84 14.89 18.85
N LEU A 42 11.17 14.31 17.70
CA LEU A 42 10.45 14.57 16.47
C LEU A 42 9.04 14.00 16.65
N VAL A 43 8.03 14.86 16.53
CA VAL A 43 6.61 14.45 16.62
C VAL A 43 6.10 14.32 15.19
N PRO A 44 5.36 13.24 14.86
CA PRO A 44 4.74 13.09 13.55
C PRO A 44 3.90 14.32 13.18
N VAL A 45 4.00 14.76 11.92
CA VAL A 45 3.18 15.86 11.40
C VAL A 45 1.74 15.38 11.29
N ARG A 46 0.80 16.07 11.92
CA ARG A 46 -0.64 15.76 11.87
C ARG A 46 -1.30 16.44 10.69
N LEU A 47 -1.91 15.66 9.80
CA LEU A 47 -2.58 16.11 8.58
C LEU A 47 -4.10 15.95 8.72
N ASN A 48 -4.79 16.91 9.31
CA ASN A 48 -6.22 16.76 9.71
C ASN A 48 -7.24 17.20 8.67
N ALA A 49 -6.80 17.74 7.52
CA ALA A 49 -7.67 18.33 6.51
C ALA A 49 -7.79 17.47 5.25
N ASP A 50 -8.78 17.75 4.44
CA ASP A 50 -8.89 17.24 3.07
C ASP A 50 -7.89 17.97 2.15
N GLY A 51 -7.48 17.35 1.04
CA GLY A 51 -6.62 17.95 0.03
C GLY A 51 -5.24 17.31 -0.11
N ASN A 52 -4.30 18.06 -0.66
CA ASN A 52 -2.96 17.57 -0.98
C ASN A 52 -1.96 18.02 0.08
N PHE A 53 -1.13 17.09 0.51
CA PHE A 53 -0.06 17.30 1.47
C PHE A 53 1.26 16.76 0.94
N ARG A 54 2.36 17.34 1.43
CA ARG A 54 3.71 16.90 1.13
C ARG A 54 4.46 16.72 2.45
N ILE A 55 5.13 15.60 2.61
CA ILE A 55 5.96 15.28 3.77
C ILE A 55 7.37 14.92 3.31
N ALA A 56 8.35 15.19 4.14
CA ALA A 56 9.76 14.97 3.85
C ALA A 56 10.46 14.29 5.05
N PRO A 57 11.60 13.60 4.83
CA PRO A 57 12.38 13.05 5.93
C PRO A 57 12.92 14.16 6.87
N PRO A 58 13.24 13.81 8.14
CA PRO A 58 13.20 12.47 8.70
C PRO A 58 11.78 12.00 8.99
N TYR A 59 11.45 10.74 8.59
CA TYR A 59 10.19 10.11 8.92
C TYR A 59 10.25 9.53 10.33
N VAL A 60 9.20 9.76 11.13
CA VAL A 60 9.16 9.39 12.55
C VAL A 60 8.02 8.40 12.78
N THR A 61 8.34 7.25 13.36
CA THR A 61 7.32 6.27 13.75
C THR A 61 6.32 6.88 14.72
N ASP A 62 5.02 6.77 14.40
CA ASP A 62 3.96 7.25 15.29
C ASP A 62 3.92 6.40 16.58
N PRO A 63 3.79 7.03 17.76
CA PRO A 63 3.71 6.33 19.04
C PRO A 63 2.57 5.30 19.14
N ALA A 64 1.56 5.38 18.27
CA ALA A 64 0.48 4.41 18.23
C ALA A 64 0.97 2.98 17.90
N PHE A 65 2.15 2.80 17.34
CA PHE A 65 2.75 1.48 17.13
C PHE A 65 3.48 0.90 18.34
N THR A 66 3.55 1.64 19.43
CA THR A 66 4.17 1.17 20.68
C THR A 66 3.10 0.65 21.62
N ALA A 67 3.23 -0.62 22.06
CA ALA A 67 2.32 -1.20 23.04
C ALA A 67 2.39 -0.43 24.38
N LYS A 68 1.23 -0.13 24.96
CA LYS A 68 1.10 0.58 26.23
C LYS A 68 0.48 -0.36 27.28
N PRO A 69 1.02 -0.42 28.50
CA PRO A 69 0.56 -1.38 29.51
C PRO A 69 -0.90 -1.17 29.92
N ASP A 70 -1.40 0.06 29.92
CA ASP A 70 -2.74 0.42 30.37
C ASP A 70 -3.79 0.37 29.24
N VAL A 71 -3.40 0.00 28.01
CA VAL A 71 -4.31 -0.10 26.88
C VAL A 71 -4.85 -1.52 26.78
N PRO A 72 -6.18 -1.72 26.86
CA PRO A 72 -6.80 -3.02 26.67
C PRO A 72 -6.48 -3.57 25.27
N GLN A 73 -5.96 -4.78 25.22
CA GLN A 73 -5.57 -5.43 23.96
C GLN A 73 -6.73 -6.20 23.36
N GLY A 74 -6.95 -6.02 22.06
CA GLY A 74 -7.80 -6.85 21.26
C GLY A 74 -7.22 -8.24 21.06
N ARG A 75 -8.00 -9.14 20.49
CA ARG A 75 -7.58 -10.50 20.16
C ARG A 75 -7.42 -10.68 18.66
N VAL A 76 -6.47 -11.52 18.25
CA VAL A 76 -6.28 -11.92 16.85
C VAL A 76 -6.71 -13.37 16.67
N ILE A 77 -7.77 -13.57 15.89
CA ILE A 77 -8.23 -14.88 15.45
C ILE A 77 -7.52 -15.22 14.15
N ARG A 78 -7.08 -16.48 13.98
CA ARG A 78 -6.47 -16.98 12.73
C ARG A 78 -7.18 -18.23 12.28
N PHE A 79 -7.41 -18.32 10.98
CA PHE A 79 -7.96 -19.53 10.36
C PHE A 79 -7.45 -19.68 8.92
N THR A 80 -7.46 -20.91 8.47
CA THR A 80 -7.06 -21.26 7.10
C THR A 80 -8.30 -21.46 6.23
N MET A 81 -8.30 -20.84 5.05
CA MET A 81 -9.26 -21.10 3.97
C MET A 81 -8.57 -21.97 2.91
N ASN A 82 -9.22 -23.06 2.52
CA ASN A 82 -8.78 -23.88 1.41
C ASN A 82 -9.47 -23.38 0.13
N SER A 83 -8.68 -23.05 -0.89
CA SER A 83 -9.22 -22.57 -2.17
C SER A 83 -10.14 -23.60 -2.85
N ALA A 84 -9.95 -24.90 -2.61
CA ALA A 84 -10.86 -25.94 -3.14
C ALA A 84 -12.33 -25.75 -2.70
N GLU A 85 -12.55 -25.07 -1.57
CA GLU A 85 -13.88 -24.74 -1.05
C GLU A 85 -14.42 -23.40 -1.61
N SER A 86 -13.57 -22.60 -2.24
CA SER A 86 -13.94 -21.31 -2.81
C SER A 86 -14.68 -21.48 -4.13
N LYS A 87 -15.81 -20.81 -4.25
CA LYS A 87 -16.58 -20.74 -5.52
C LYS A 87 -15.99 -19.68 -6.48
N ILE A 88 -15.22 -18.73 -5.94
CA ILE A 88 -14.72 -17.56 -6.68
C ILE A 88 -13.25 -17.75 -7.09
N PHE A 89 -12.41 -18.26 -6.19
CA PHE A 89 -10.99 -18.53 -6.42
C PHE A 89 -10.63 -19.97 -6.05
N PRO A 90 -11.20 -20.98 -6.76
CA PRO A 90 -11.00 -22.41 -6.41
C PRO A 90 -9.56 -22.89 -6.66
N THR A 91 -8.85 -22.25 -7.58
CA THR A 91 -7.47 -22.58 -7.93
C THR A 91 -6.69 -21.31 -8.25
N GLY A 92 -5.38 -21.38 -8.15
CA GLY A 92 -4.47 -20.34 -8.57
C GLY A 92 -3.32 -20.90 -9.42
N PRO A 93 -2.51 -20.03 -10.06
CA PRO A 93 -1.32 -20.48 -10.75
C PRO A 93 -0.42 -21.27 -9.80
N ALA A 94 0.11 -22.41 -10.26
CA ALA A 94 1.12 -23.15 -9.51
C ALA A 94 2.29 -22.22 -9.22
N GLY A 95 2.56 -21.97 -7.95
CA GLY A 95 3.61 -21.05 -7.55
C GLY A 95 4.98 -21.61 -7.94
N ARG A 96 5.68 -21.00 -8.86
CA ARG A 96 7.14 -21.01 -8.78
C ARG A 96 7.48 -20.25 -7.51
N GLY A 97 8.08 -20.95 -6.54
CA GLY A 97 8.40 -20.43 -5.21
C GLY A 97 8.92 -19.00 -5.27
N GLY A 98 8.28 -18.11 -4.51
CA GLY A 98 8.47 -16.68 -4.62
C GLY A 98 9.93 -16.26 -4.49
N ARG A 99 10.50 -15.73 -5.55
CA ARG A 99 11.62 -14.79 -5.46
C ARG A 99 11.03 -13.40 -5.26
N GLN A 100 10.94 -13.01 -4.01
CA GLN A 100 10.86 -11.59 -3.67
C GLN A 100 12.14 -10.92 -4.18
N GLY A 101 11.96 -9.82 -4.91
CA GLY A 101 12.90 -8.81 -5.35
C GLY A 101 14.39 -9.04 -5.08
N GLY A 102 15.09 -9.66 -6.02
CA GLY A 102 16.53 -9.67 -6.10
C GLY A 102 16.96 -9.15 -7.49
N ALA A 103 18.01 -8.34 -7.53
CA ALA A 103 18.56 -7.71 -8.71
C ALA A 103 18.65 -8.66 -9.93
N ARG A 104 18.29 -8.16 -11.12
CA ARG A 104 18.44 -8.87 -12.39
C ARG A 104 19.91 -9.07 -12.72
N GLY A 105 20.38 -10.32 -12.55
CA GLY A 105 21.51 -10.83 -13.32
C GLY A 105 21.00 -11.34 -14.67
N GLU A 106 21.81 -11.23 -15.71
CA GLU A 106 21.53 -11.71 -17.07
C GLU A 106 21.00 -13.15 -17.04
N ALA A 107 19.80 -13.34 -17.57
CA ALA A 107 19.13 -14.65 -17.58
C ALA A 107 19.33 -15.32 -18.93
N ALA A 108 19.69 -16.61 -18.90
CA ALA A 108 19.65 -17.51 -20.05
C ALA A 108 18.25 -17.53 -20.71
N PRO A 109 18.13 -17.80 -22.01
CA PRO A 109 16.86 -17.82 -22.72
C PRO A 109 15.89 -18.81 -22.06
N PRO A 110 14.61 -18.43 -21.86
CA PRO A 110 13.64 -19.29 -21.20
C PRO A 110 13.32 -20.52 -22.05
N ALA A 111 13.31 -21.69 -21.40
CA ALA A 111 12.72 -22.89 -21.97
C ALA A 111 11.24 -22.65 -22.32
N PRO A 112 10.63 -23.36 -23.29
CA PRO A 112 9.23 -23.25 -23.64
C PRO A 112 8.39 -23.36 -22.37
N ALA A 113 7.57 -22.34 -22.09
CA ALA A 113 6.75 -22.31 -20.90
C ALA A 113 5.64 -23.36 -21.01
N GLU A 114 5.67 -24.37 -20.14
CA GLU A 114 4.50 -25.22 -19.94
C GLU A 114 3.31 -24.34 -19.51
N PRO A 115 2.07 -24.65 -19.96
CA PRO A 115 0.89 -23.91 -19.55
C PRO A 115 0.82 -23.87 -18.02
N PRO A 116 0.46 -22.73 -17.39
CA PRO A 116 0.44 -22.60 -15.95
C PRO A 116 -0.51 -23.65 -15.36
N GLN A 117 0.04 -24.58 -14.58
CA GLN A 117 -0.76 -25.55 -13.87
C GLN A 117 -1.55 -24.82 -12.78
N HIS A 118 -2.87 -24.95 -12.81
CA HIS A 118 -3.74 -24.46 -11.75
C HIS A 118 -3.82 -25.48 -10.63
N GLN A 119 -3.53 -25.05 -9.40
CA GLN A 119 -3.62 -25.92 -8.23
C GLN A 119 -4.37 -25.23 -7.09
N THR A 120 -4.90 -26.03 -6.19
CA THR A 120 -5.49 -25.53 -4.95
C THR A 120 -4.41 -24.99 -4.02
N PHE A 121 -4.79 -24.02 -3.19
CA PHE A 121 -3.89 -23.40 -2.23
C PHE A 121 -4.60 -23.12 -0.90
N GLN A 122 -3.82 -22.80 0.11
CA GLN A 122 -4.32 -22.38 1.40
C GLN A 122 -4.04 -20.89 1.62
N ARG A 123 -4.99 -20.22 2.30
CA ARG A 123 -4.93 -18.81 2.65
C ARG A 123 -5.16 -18.66 4.15
N GLN A 124 -4.21 -18.05 4.85
CA GLN A 124 -4.29 -17.80 6.28
C GLN A 124 -4.88 -16.42 6.55
N VAL A 125 -6.15 -16.35 6.91
CA VAL A 125 -6.84 -15.11 7.25
C VAL A 125 -6.64 -14.83 8.74
N ALA A 126 -6.39 -13.56 9.09
CA ALA A 126 -6.38 -13.10 10.46
C ALA A 126 -7.49 -12.07 10.68
N VAL A 127 -8.08 -12.05 11.87
CA VAL A 127 -9.13 -11.11 12.26
C VAL A 127 -8.75 -10.50 13.60
N TYR A 128 -8.49 -9.20 13.60
CA TYR A 128 -8.36 -8.45 14.84
C TYR A 128 -9.76 -8.07 15.33
N VAL A 129 -10.07 -8.40 16.58
CA VAL A 129 -11.31 -8.06 17.26
C VAL A 129 -10.96 -7.17 18.45
N PRO A 130 -11.50 -5.94 18.57
CA PRO A 130 -11.14 -5.02 19.62
C PRO A 130 -11.54 -5.51 21.01
N ALA A 131 -10.82 -5.06 22.02
CA ALA A 131 -11.18 -5.33 23.41
C ALA A 131 -12.62 -4.80 23.70
N GLY A 132 -13.37 -5.57 24.48
CA GLY A 132 -14.76 -5.21 24.82
C GLY A 132 -15.79 -5.49 23.73
N TYR A 133 -15.41 -6.11 22.60
CA TYR A 133 -16.39 -6.53 21.59
C TYR A 133 -17.39 -7.55 22.18
N VAL A 134 -18.68 -7.28 22.00
CA VAL A 134 -19.75 -8.19 22.42
C VAL A 134 -20.11 -9.11 21.22
N PRO A 135 -20.04 -10.44 21.39
CA PRO A 135 -20.37 -11.37 20.29
C PRO A 135 -21.73 -11.10 19.65
N ASN A 136 -21.80 -11.29 18.34
CA ASN A 136 -22.99 -11.08 17.52
C ASN A 136 -23.55 -9.63 17.50
N THR A 137 -22.79 -8.65 18.02
CA THR A 137 -23.16 -7.23 17.91
C THR A 137 -22.57 -6.65 16.62
N PRO A 138 -23.38 -6.01 15.75
CA PRO A 138 -22.86 -5.38 14.53
C PRO A 138 -21.76 -4.36 14.83
N VAL A 139 -20.59 -4.52 14.20
CA VAL A 139 -19.41 -3.67 14.42
C VAL A 139 -18.89 -3.12 13.09
N PRO A 140 -18.42 -1.87 13.03
CA PRO A 140 -17.72 -1.37 11.86
C PRO A 140 -16.41 -2.12 11.65
N PHE A 141 -15.97 -2.18 10.39
CA PHE A 141 -14.79 -2.97 10.04
C PHE A 141 -13.98 -2.42 8.87
N ILE A 142 -12.75 -2.91 8.76
CA ILE A 142 -11.86 -2.63 7.63
C ILE A 142 -11.33 -3.94 7.04
N VAL A 143 -11.39 -4.08 5.72
CA VAL A 143 -10.75 -5.17 4.98
C VAL A 143 -9.34 -4.73 4.60
N VAL A 144 -8.35 -5.50 5.04
CA VAL A 144 -6.92 -5.21 4.84
C VAL A 144 -6.34 -6.21 3.87
N GLN A 145 -5.99 -5.75 2.67
CA GLN A 145 -5.28 -6.54 1.67
C GLN A 145 -3.82 -6.74 2.09
N ASP A 146 -3.21 -7.85 1.66
CA ASP A 146 -1.87 -8.28 2.10
C ASP A 146 -1.75 -8.40 3.64
N GLY A 147 -2.82 -8.86 4.28
CA GLY A 147 -3.00 -8.82 5.73
C GLY A 147 -1.88 -9.45 6.55
N GLN A 148 -1.19 -10.45 5.99
CA GLN A 148 -0.04 -11.12 6.62
C GLN A 148 1.12 -10.14 6.95
N SER A 149 1.18 -9.00 6.28
CA SER A 149 2.21 -7.98 6.52
C SER A 149 1.97 -7.14 7.78
N TYR A 150 0.76 -7.20 8.34
CA TYR A 150 0.30 -6.30 9.42
C TYR A 150 -0.03 -7.00 10.73
N VAL A 151 0.15 -8.31 10.80
CA VAL A 151 0.03 -9.10 12.03
C VAL A 151 1.32 -9.87 12.29
N PRO A 152 1.69 -10.14 13.56
CA PRO A 152 2.81 -11.03 13.86
C PRO A 152 2.57 -12.39 13.22
N ALA A 153 3.62 -13.01 12.70
CA ALA A 153 3.57 -14.43 12.34
C ALA A 153 3.32 -15.29 13.60
N ASP A 154 2.75 -16.48 13.41
CA ASP A 154 2.58 -17.45 14.48
C ASP A 154 3.14 -18.81 14.02
N PRO A 155 4.26 -19.28 14.56
CA PRO A 155 5.14 -18.59 15.53
C PRO A 155 5.81 -17.33 14.95
N PRO A 156 6.24 -16.38 15.78
CA PRO A 156 6.89 -15.16 15.31
C PRO A 156 8.12 -15.52 14.47
N ALA A 157 8.19 -14.96 13.26
CA ALA A 157 9.41 -15.06 12.46
C ALA A 157 10.57 -14.37 13.21
N ALA A 158 11.80 -14.87 13.02
CA ALA A 158 12.99 -14.24 13.57
C ALA A 158 12.98 -12.74 13.20
N ALA A 159 13.09 -11.88 14.21
CA ALA A 159 13.05 -10.44 14.01
C ALA A 159 14.30 -10.00 13.23
N ASP A 160 14.09 -9.35 12.09
CA ASP A 160 15.16 -8.70 11.33
C ASP A 160 15.62 -7.39 12.01
N GLY A 161 15.18 -7.14 13.26
CA GLY A 161 15.48 -5.94 14.04
C GLY A 161 14.76 -4.68 13.55
N GLN A 162 13.95 -4.79 12.49
CA GLN A 162 13.28 -3.63 11.92
C GLN A 162 11.86 -3.48 12.48
N PRO A 163 11.43 -2.27 12.86
CA PRO A 163 10.05 -2.04 13.28
C PRO A 163 9.08 -2.38 12.15
N ARG A 164 7.97 -3.00 12.50
CA ARG A 164 6.90 -3.38 11.55
C ARG A 164 5.59 -2.72 11.95
N PRO A 165 4.72 -2.39 10.99
CA PRO A 165 3.42 -1.79 11.26
C PRO A 165 2.45 -2.86 11.81
N PHE A 166 2.63 -3.28 13.06
CA PHE A 166 1.71 -4.21 13.69
C PHE A 166 0.37 -3.53 13.96
N MET A 167 -0.57 -3.79 13.06
CA MET A 167 -1.87 -3.15 13.06
C MET A 167 -2.66 -3.38 14.36
N PRO A 168 -2.67 -4.57 15.00
CA PRO A 168 -3.37 -4.76 16.26
C PRO A 168 -2.98 -3.77 17.34
N VAL A 169 -1.68 -3.55 17.58
CA VAL A 169 -1.18 -2.60 18.58
C VAL A 169 -1.61 -1.16 18.26
N MET A 170 -1.52 -0.78 16.99
CA MET A 170 -1.97 0.54 16.54
C MET A 170 -3.48 0.71 16.76
N LEU A 171 -4.29 -0.29 16.43
CA LEU A 171 -5.73 -0.24 16.62
C LEU A 171 -6.12 -0.17 18.10
N ASP A 172 -5.46 -0.96 18.96
CA ASP A 172 -5.69 -0.90 20.40
C ASP A 172 -5.48 0.52 20.94
N ASN A 173 -4.36 1.16 20.57
CA ASN A 173 -4.05 2.52 20.99
C ASN A 173 -5.06 3.54 20.44
N LEU A 174 -5.36 3.49 19.14
CA LEU A 174 -6.27 4.44 18.50
C LEU A 174 -7.70 4.34 19.05
N ILE A 175 -8.17 3.12 19.32
CA ILE A 175 -9.50 2.87 19.88
C ILE A 175 -9.55 3.35 21.34
N HIS A 176 -8.55 3.02 22.15
CA HIS A 176 -8.47 3.45 23.54
C HIS A 176 -8.44 4.97 23.67
N GLU A 177 -7.65 5.63 22.83
CA GLU A 177 -7.55 7.09 22.77
C GLU A 177 -8.76 7.76 22.10
N LYS A 178 -9.76 7.00 21.65
CA LYS A 178 -10.98 7.48 20.97
C LYS A 178 -10.69 8.27 19.69
N ARG A 179 -9.57 7.98 19.03
CA ARG A 179 -9.17 8.57 17.75
C ARG A 179 -9.91 7.93 16.58
N ILE A 180 -10.30 6.66 16.74
CA ILE A 180 -11.18 5.93 15.82
C ILE A 180 -12.27 5.20 16.62
N PRO A 181 -13.39 4.82 16.00
CA PRO A 181 -14.37 3.94 16.65
C PRO A 181 -13.77 2.53 16.89
N PRO A 182 -14.33 1.73 17.79
CA PRO A 182 -14.02 0.30 17.88
C PRO A 182 -14.34 -0.36 16.54
N ILE A 183 -13.31 -0.93 15.86
CA ILE A 183 -13.44 -1.59 14.58
C ILE A 183 -12.83 -2.98 14.60
N VAL A 184 -13.35 -3.88 13.79
CA VAL A 184 -12.71 -5.15 13.44
C VAL A 184 -11.82 -4.94 12.22
N ALA A 185 -10.61 -5.52 12.21
CA ALA A 185 -9.79 -5.57 10.99
C ALA A 185 -9.71 -7.00 10.45
N ILE A 186 -10.02 -7.17 9.18
CA ILE A 186 -10.04 -8.46 8.48
C ILE A 186 -8.84 -8.48 7.53
N LEU A 187 -7.81 -9.21 7.92
CA LEU A 187 -6.50 -9.22 7.29
C LEU A 187 -6.42 -10.41 6.33
N VAL A 188 -6.63 -10.14 5.06
CA VAL A 188 -6.76 -11.14 4.01
C VAL A 188 -5.49 -11.17 3.15
N PRO A 189 -4.69 -12.24 3.20
CA PRO A 189 -3.60 -12.40 2.25
C PRO A 189 -4.13 -12.79 0.87
N PRO A 190 -3.42 -12.48 -0.21
CA PRO A 190 -3.76 -13.01 -1.53
C PRO A 190 -3.43 -14.50 -1.63
N GLY A 191 -3.90 -15.15 -2.69
CA GLY A 191 -3.40 -16.45 -3.06
C GLY A 191 -1.92 -16.40 -3.50
N PRO A 192 -1.23 -17.55 -3.53
CA PRO A 192 0.20 -17.64 -3.84
C PRO A 192 0.52 -17.33 -5.31
N GLY A 193 1.79 -17.09 -5.59
CA GLY A 193 2.31 -16.87 -6.94
C GLY A 193 1.68 -15.66 -7.63
N GLY A 194 1.25 -15.83 -8.89
CA GLY A 194 0.59 -14.80 -9.67
C GLY A 194 -0.85 -14.48 -9.27
N GLN A 195 -1.41 -15.23 -8.30
CA GLN A 195 -2.81 -15.05 -7.86
C GLN A 195 -3.07 -13.64 -7.31
N ARG A 196 -2.10 -13.05 -6.61
CA ARG A 196 -2.20 -11.69 -6.09
C ARG A 196 -2.54 -10.67 -7.18
N THR A 197 -1.88 -10.76 -8.33
CA THR A 197 -2.14 -9.86 -9.47
C THR A 197 -3.54 -10.07 -10.03
N ILE A 198 -4.01 -11.32 -10.11
CA ILE A 198 -5.36 -11.66 -10.59
C ILE A 198 -6.41 -11.13 -9.61
N GLU A 199 -6.20 -11.31 -8.31
CA GLU A 199 -7.16 -10.89 -7.28
C GLU A 199 -7.21 -9.37 -7.13
N TYR A 200 -6.07 -8.67 -7.21
CA TYR A 200 -5.96 -7.28 -6.80
C TYR A 200 -5.90 -6.28 -7.95
N ASP A 201 -5.21 -6.62 -9.06
CA ASP A 201 -5.04 -5.68 -10.17
C ASP A 201 -6.15 -5.77 -11.20
N THR A 202 -7.02 -6.80 -11.13
CA THR A 202 -8.17 -6.93 -12.02
C THR A 202 -9.30 -6.04 -11.53
N VAL A 203 -9.67 -5.04 -12.33
CA VAL A 203 -10.83 -4.19 -12.03
C VAL A 203 -12.11 -4.98 -12.30
N SER A 204 -12.62 -5.63 -11.26
CA SER A 204 -13.85 -6.44 -11.30
C SER A 204 -14.42 -6.59 -9.88
N ASP A 205 -15.64 -7.09 -9.79
CA ASP A 205 -16.33 -7.36 -8.53
C ASP A 205 -15.92 -8.68 -7.85
N ARG A 206 -15.13 -9.52 -8.54
CA ARG A 206 -14.77 -10.87 -8.06
C ARG A 206 -14.16 -10.87 -6.66
N TYR A 207 -13.19 -9.97 -6.40
CA TYR A 207 -12.55 -9.92 -5.10
C TYR A 207 -13.51 -9.44 -4.01
N THR A 208 -14.37 -8.46 -4.30
CA THR A 208 -15.42 -8.03 -3.38
C THR A 208 -16.37 -9.18 -3.05
N ASN A 209 -16.84 -9.90 -4.06
CA ASN A 209 -17.74 -11.04 -3.89
C ASN A 209 -17.10 -12.16 -3.06
N PHE A 210 -15.79 -12.42 -3.25
CA PHE A 210 -15.03 -13.36 -2.41
C PHE A 210 -15.01 -12.92 -0.95
N VAL A 211 -14.69 -11.66 -0.69
CA VAL A 211 -14.67 -11.13 0.69
C VAL A 211 -16.06 -11.24 1.32
N GLU A 212 -17.11 -10.77 0.64
CA GLU A 212 -18.47 -10.74 1.18
C GLU A 212 -19.03 -12.15 1.42
N SER A 213 -18.99 -13.00 0.38
CA SER A 213 -19.69 -14.28 0.43
C SER A 213 -18.90 -15.41 1.11
N GLU A 214 -17.59 -15.35 1.11
CA GLU A 214 -16.77 -16.44 1.63
C GLU A 214 -16.02 -16.04 2.93
N VAL A 215 -15.33 -14.88 2.95
CA VAL A 215 -14.53 -14.48 4.11
C VAL A 215 -15.42 -14.01 5.26
N LEU A 216 -16.28 -12.99 5.04
CA LEU A 216 -17.14 -12.43 6.08
C LEU A 216 -18.16 -13.44 6.58
N SER A 217 -18.75 -14.23 5.68
CA SER A 217 -19.70 -15.28 6.03
C SER A 217 -19.09 -16.33 6.96
N ARG A 218 -17.85 -16.73 6.70
CA ARG A 218 -17.10 -17.67 7.55
C ARG A 218 -16.80 -17.08 8.91
N ILE A 219 -16.35 -15.82 8.97
CA ILE A 219 -16.05 -15.14 10.23
C ILE A 219 -17.30 -15.02 11.10
N THR A 220 -18.44 -14.63 10.52
CA THR A 220 -19.69 -14.50 11.25
C THR A 220 -20.16 -15.85 11.79
N ARG A 221 -20.13 -16.89 10.96
CA ARG A 221 -20.62 -18.25 11.33
C ARG A 221 -19.73 -18.88 12.40
N ASP A 222 -18.40 -18.83 12.23
CA ASP A 222 -17.49 -19.65 13.03
C ASP A 222 -16.96 -18.91 14.26
N TYR A 223 -16.97 -17.56 14.27
CA TYR A 223 -16.33 -16.76 15.32
C TYR A 223 -17.26 -15.75 15.99
N GLN A 224 -18.55 -15.75 15.64
CA GLN A 224 -19.58 -14.89 16.25
C GLN A 224 -19.26 -13.39 16.13
N VAL A 225 -18.61 -12.98 15.04
CA VAL A 225 -18.37 -11.58 14.72
C VAL A 225 -19.42 -11.10 13.72
N ALA A 226 -20.33 -10.23 14.16
CA ALA A 226 -21.32 -9.61 13.28
C ALA A 226 -20.77 -8.29 12.73
N PHE A 227 -21.04 -8.05 11.44
CA PHE A 227 -20.57 -6.86 10.74
C PHE A 227 -21.71 -5.89 10.49
N THR A 228 -21.43 -4.59 10.58
CA THR A 228 -22.42 -3.57 10.20
C THR A 228 -22.80 -3.67 8.72
N THR A 229 -24.06 -3.42 8.42
CA THR A 229 -24.56 -3.26 7.05
C THR A 229 -24.46 -1.80 6.56
N ASP A 230 -24.20 -0.85 7.46
CA ASP A 230 -23.96 0.56 7.11
C ASP A 230 -22.66 0.71 6.30
N PRO A 231 -22.73 1.13 5.02
CA PRO A 231 -21.54 1.29 4.19
C PRO A 231 -20.56 2.37 4.71
N GLU A 232 -21.01 3.32 5.55
CA GLU A 232 -20.15 4.27 6.25
C GLU A 232 -19.32 3.61 7.37
N GLY A 233 -19.75 2.46 7.87
CA GLY A 233 -19.02 1.64 8.84
C GLY A 233 -18.09 0.60 8.20
N ARG A 234 -17.86 0.65 6.89
CA ARG A 234 -17.13 -0.38 6.15
C ARG A 234 -16.00 0.26 5.32
N ALA A 235 -14.78 -0.10 5.65
CA ALA A 235 -13.57 0.45 5.04
C ALA A 235 -12.74 -0.62 4.34
N THR A 236 -11.85 -0.18 3.46
CA THR A 236 -10.85 -0.99 2.77
C THR A 236 -9.46 -0.35 2.87
N PHE A 237 -8.43 -1.16 3.01
CA PHE A 237 -7.04 -0.73 3.10
C PHE A 237 -6.15 -1.59 2.22
N GLY A 238 -5.21 -0.98 1.53
CA GLY A 238 -4.21 -1.73 0.80
C GLY A 238 -2.96 -0.93 0.45
N VAL A 239 -1.94 -1.67 0.05
CA VAL A 239 -0.69 -1.14 -0.48
C VAL A 239 -0.44 -1.70 -1.88
N SER A 240 0.12 -0.91 -2.78
CA SER A 240 0.46 -1.36 -4.14
C SER A 240 -0.77 -1.94 -4.87
N SER A 241 -0.72 -3.18 -5.36
CA SER A 241 -1.88 -3.89 -5.95
C SER A 241 -3.04 -4.00 -4.95
N GLY A 242 -2.76 -4.24 -3.66
CA GLY A 242 -3.80 -4.25 -2.63
C GLY A 242 -4.56 -2.92 -2.53
N ALA A 243 -3.90 -1.79 -2.79
CA ALA A 243 -4.55 -0.48 -2.82
C ALA A 243 -5.48 -0.32 -4.05
N ALA A 244 -5.11 -0.90 -5.19
CA ALA A 244 -6.00 -0.95 -6.35
C ALA A 244 -7.24 -1.81 -6.04
N ALA A 245 -7.08 -2.96 -5.38
CA ALA A 245 -8.20 -3.79 -4.92
C ALA A 245 -9.08 -3.05 -3.91
N ALA A 246 -8.49 -2.36 -2.93
CA ALA A 246 -9.22 -1.58 -1.93
C ALA A 246 -10.12 -0.52 -2.58
N LEU A 247 -9.59 0.22 -3.56
CA LEU A 247 -10.40 1.20 -4.30
C LEU A 247 -11.44 0.51 -5.19
N THR A 248 -11.09 -0.57 -5.88
CA THR A 248 -12.00 -1.32 -6.75
C THR A 248 -13.23 -1.82 -5.98
N MET A 249 -13.04 -2.37 -4.77
CA MET A 249 -14.13 -2.78 -3.88
C MET A 249 -15.11 -1.63 -3.62
N ALA A 250 -14.62 -0.49 -3.17
CA ALA A 250 -15.46 0.65 -2.85
C ALA A 250 -16.06 1.31 -4.12
N TRP A 251 -15.31 1.34 -5.22
CA TRP A 251 -15.74 1.96 -6.47
C TRP A 251 -16.91 1.21 -7.12
N LEU A 252 -16.81 -0.12 -7.18
CA LEU A 252 -17.85 -0.96 -7.77
C LEU A 252 -19.04 -1.17 -6.83
N HIS A 253 -18.80 -1.17 -5.51
CA HIS A 253 -19.81 -1.41 -4.50
C HIS A 253 -19.89 -0.30 -3.44
N PRO A 254 -20.23 0.96 -3.81
CA PRO A 254 -20.34 2.08 -2.86
C PRO A 254 -21.53 1.93 -1.88
N ASN A 255 -22.42 0.98 -2.14
CA ASN A 255 -23.45 0.53 -1.23
C ASN A 255 -22.94 -0.43 -0.15
N LEU A 256 -21.72 -0.96 -0.31
CA LEU A 256 -21.05 -1.83 0.67
C LEU A 256 -19.89 -1.11 1.37
N TYR A 257 -19.04 -0.40 0.63
CA TYR A 257 -17.82 0.21 1.14
C TYR A 257 -17.73 1.69 0.73
N ARG A 258 -17.41 2.57 1.68
CA ARG A 258 -17.30 4.00 1.40
C ARG A 258 -15.99 4.64 1.84
N ARG A 259 -15.13 3.92 2.54
CA ARG A 259 -13.89 4.42 3.13
C ARG A 259 -12.70 3.65 2.60
N VAL A 260 -11.72 4.35 2.03
CA VAL A 260 -10.57 3.73 1.34
C VAL A 260 -9.27 4.33 1.85
N ILE A 261 -8.31 3.46 2.17
CA ILE A 261 -6.91 3.84 2.44
C ILE A 261 -6.02 3.14 1.40
N SER A 262 -5.26 3.91 0.64
CA SER A 262 -4.44 3.46 -0.48
C SER A 262 -3.01 3.98 -0.38
N TYR A 263 -2.04 3.11 -0.15
CA TYR A 263 -0.61 3.41 -0.19
C TYR A 263 0.01 2.98 -1.51
N SER A 264 0.71 3.88 -2.20
CA SER A 264 1.42 3.59 -3.46
C SER A 264 0.57 2.79 -4.45
N GLY A 265 -0.70 3.22 -4.62
CA GLY A 265 -1.71 2.44 -5.32
C GLY A 265 -1.34 2.10 -6.76
N THR A 266 -1.53 0.85 -7.15
CA THR A 266 -1.29 0.34 -8.51
C THR A 266 -2.38 0.82 -9.48
N PHE A 267 -2.53 2.14 -9.64
CA PHE A 267 -3.47 2.76 -10.59
C PHE A 267 -2.86 2.87 -11.99
N VAL A 268 -2.18 1.81 -12.41
CA VAL A 268 -1.43 1.68 -13.67
C VAL A 268 -2.02 0.58 -14.55
N ALA A 269 -1.55 0.49 -15.79
CA ALA A 269 -2.09 -0.46 -16.78
C ALA A 269 -1.57 -1.88 -16.52
N LEU A 270 -2.19 -2.57 -15.54
CA LEU A 270 -2.07 -4.01 -15.28
C LEU A 270 -3.43 -4.68 -15.48
N GLN A 271 -3.45 -6.00 -15.68
CA GLN A 271 -4.66 -6.83 -15.75
C GLN A 271 -5.81 -6.17 -16.54
N ARG A 272 -5.54 -5.87 -17.81
CA ARG A 272 -6.52 -5.29 -18.73
C ARG A 272 -7.67 -6.25 -18.98
N ASN A 273 -8.90 -5.72 -19.04
CA ASN A 273 -10.11 -6.49 -19.35
C ASN A 273 -11.12 -5.62 -20.11
N ALA A 274 -12.28 -6.19 -20.47
CA ALA A 274 -13.30 -5.46 -21.22
C ALA A 274 -13.87 -4.25 -20.47
N THR A 275 -13.97 -4.32 -19.15
CA THR A 275 -14.47 -3.22 -18.29
C THR A 275 -13.42 -2.12 -18.13
N ALA A 276 -12.15 -2.50 -18.02
CA ALA A 276 -11.00 -1.62 -17.82
C ALA A 276 -9.91 -1.91 -18.87
N PRO A 277 -10.04 -1.39 -20.10
CA PRO A 277 -9.09 -1.65 -21.18
C PRO A 277 -7.65 -1.24 -20.87
N ASN A 278 -7.44 -0.30 -19.98
CA ASN A 278 -6.13 0.11 -19.48
C ASN A 278 -5.90 -0.32 -18.02
N GLY A 279 -6.63 -1.33 -17.52
CA GLY A 279 -6.54 -1.77 -16.14
C GLY A 279 -6.92 -0.64 -15.16
N ALA A 280 -6.27 -0.59 -14.00
CA ALA A 280 -6.57 0.42 -12.99
C ALA A 280 -6.15 1.86 -13.37
N TRP A 281 -5.42 2.06 -14.49
CA TRP A 281 -5.18 3.39 -15.07
C TRP A 281 -6.49 4.10 -15.43
N ASP A 282 -7.51 3.34 -15.78
CA ASP A 282 -8.83 3.89 -16.14
C ASP A 282 -9.54 4.58 -14.97
N PHE A 283 -9.15 4.36 -13.73
CA PHE A 283 -9.73 5.09 -12.60
C PHE A 283 -9.60 6.60 -12.76
N HIS A 284 -8.39 7.09 -12.98
CA HIS A 284 -8.15 8.53 -13.11
C HIS A 284 -8.37 9.07 -14.53
N GLN A 285 -8.27 8.21 -15.56
CA GLN A 285 -8.44 8.61 -16.94
C GLN A 285 -9.91 8.65 -17.37
N THR A 286 -10.71 7.69 -16.90
CA THR A 286 -12.05 7.43 -17.44
C THR A 286 -13.12 7.36 -16.36
N PHE A 287 -12.95 6.52 -15.33
CA PHE A 287 -14.04 6.21 -14.40
C PHE A 287 -14.41 7.40 -13.52
N ILE A 288 -13.45 7.99 -12.82
CA ILE A 288 -13.72 9.13 -11.95
C ILE A 288 -14.22 10.34 -12.78
N PRO A 289 -13.56 10.75 -13.88
CA PRO A 289 -14.02 11.87 -14.68
C PRO A 289 -15.43 11.72 -15.25
N ASN A 290 -15.79 10.53 -15.72
CA ASN A 290 -17.03 10.30 -16.47
C ASN A 290 -18.20 9.76 -15.64
N SER A 291 -18.01 9.49 -14.36
CA SER A 291 -19.08 9.01 -13.47
C SER A 291 -19.65 10.14 -12.61
N ALA A 292 -20.89 10.00 -12.17
CA ALA A 292 -21.42 10.77 -11.05
C ALA A 292 -20.56 10.51 -9.80
N ARG A 293 -20.41 11.52 -8.94
CA ARG A 293 -19.67 11.39 -7.69
C ARG A 293 -20.32 10.33 -6.80
N LYS A 294 -19.54 9.32 -6.43
CA LYS A 294 -19.94 8.27 -5.49
C LYS A 294 -19.72 8.75 -4.04
N PRO A 295 -20.43 8.23 -3.05
CA PRO A 295 -20.27 8.63 -1.64
C PRO A 295 -19.02 7.99 -1.01
N LEU A 296 -17.84 8.25 -1.57
CA LEU A 296 -16.57 7.68 -1.12
C LEU A 296 -15.72 8.74 -0.42
N ARG A 297 -14.98 8.31 0.61
CA ARG A 297 -13.94 9.02 1.31
C ARG A 297 -12.62 8.30 1.09
N ILE A 298 -11.63 8.95 0.47
CA ILE A 298 -10.45 8.27 -0.07
C ILE A 298 -9.17 8.93 0.43
N TRP A 299 -8.37 8.19 1.18
CA TRP A 299 -7.01 8.55 1.55
C TRP A 299 -6.03 7.91 0.58
N LEU A 300 -5.09 8.71 0.05
CA LEU A 300 -4.10 8.29 -0.95
C LEU A 300 -2.70 8.70 -0.52
N HIS A 301 -1.72 7.85 -0.80
CA HIS A 301 -0.30 8.16 -0.65
C HIS A 301 0.46 7.70 -1.89
N VAL A 302 1.53 8.43 -2.25
CA VAL A 302 2.57 7.99 -3.19
C VAL A 302 3.92 8.54 -2.79
N SER A 303 4.96 7.76 -3.01
CA SER A 303 6.36 8.13 -2.79
C SER A 303 6.97 8.80 -4.01
N GLU A 304 7.93 9.72 -3.80
CA GLU A 304 8.64 10.41 -4.88
C GLU A 304 9.38 9.44 -5.82
N ASN A 305 10.05 8.43 -5.24
CA ASN A 305 10.78 7.40 -5.97
C ASN A 305 9.98 6.09 -6.05
N ASP A 306 8.67 6.20 -6.30
CA ASP A 306 7.79 5.04 -6.44
C ASP A 306 8.09 4.26 -7.74
N LEU A 307 7.47 3.10 -7.90
CA LEU A 307 7.69 2.25 -9.08
C LEU A 307 7.45 3.02 -10.37
N GLY A 308 8.37 2.88 -11.31
CA GLY A 308 8.28 3.54 -12.61
C GLY A 308 8.29 5.05 -12.57
N ALA A 309 8.83 5.70 -11.52
CA ALA A 309 8.85 7.16 -11.38
C ALA A 309 9.51 7.88 -12.59
N THR A 310 10.46 7.22 -13.26
CA THR A 310 11.11 7.72 -14.47
C THR A 310 10.55 7.14 -15.77
N SER A 311 9.54 6.27 -15.70
CA SER A 311 8.93 5.66 -16.89
C SER A 311 8.10 6.69 -17.67
N PRO A 312 8.16 6.68 -19.03
CA PRO A 312 7.30 7.49 -19.86
C PRO A 312 5.82 7.27 -19.55
N VAL A 313 5.05 8.35 -19.56
CA VAL A 313 3.62 8.31 -19.18
C VAL A 313 2.80 7.44 -20.14
N GLU A 314 3.20 7.38 -21.40
CA GLU A 314 2.57 6.60 -22.47
C GLU A 314 2.59 5.08 -22.19
N GLN A 315 3.55 4.64 -21.40
CA GLN A 315 3.60 3.24 -20.95
C GLN A 315 2.54 2.91 -19.90
N MET A 316 1.90 3.94 -19.30
CA MET A 316 0.90 3.78 -18.23
C MET A 316 1.42 2.94 -17.04
N ARG A 317 2.73 3.03 -16.76
CA ARG A 317 3.45 2.25 -15.74
C ARG A 317 4.21 3.13 -14.74
N ASN A 318 3.78 4.38 -14.57
CA ASN A 318 4.35 5.34 -13.64
C ASN A 318 3.40 5.56 -12.45
N TRP A 319 3.74 5.00 -11.28
CA TRP A 319 2.91 5.09 -10.07
C TRP A 319 2.79 6.52 -9.55
N VAL A 320 3.87 7.32 -9.66
CA VAL A 320 3.87 8.73 -9.22
C VAL A 320 2.85 9.51 -10.03
N VAL A 321 2.91 9.41 -11.36
CA VAL A 321 1.96 10.06 -12.26
C VAL A 321 0.54 9.58 -12.02
N ALA A 322 0.33 8.27 -11.90
CA ALA A 322 -0.98 7.67 -11.70
C ALA A 322 -1.66 8.19 -10.42
N ASN A 323 -0.96 8.16 -9.29
CA ASN A 323 -1.52 8.61 -8.00
C ASN A 323 -1.75 10.14 -7.96
N ASN A 324 -0.86 10.95 -8.57
CA ASN A 324 -1.11 12.38 -8.72
C ASN A 324 -2.36 12.67 -9.58
N ARG A 325 -2.56 11.91 -10.67
CA ARG A 325 -3.77 12.01 -11.50
C ARG A 325 -5.02 11.55 -10.74
N MET A 326 -4.92 10.52 -9.89
CA MET A 326 -6.00 10.13 -8.98
C MET A 326 -6.43 11.31 -8.10
N ALA A 327 -5.49 11.95 -7.40
CA ALA A 327 -5.76 13.10 -6.55
C ALA A 327 -6.40 14.26 -7.35
N THR A 328 -5.90 14.53 -8.56
CA THR A 328 -6.45 15.56 -9.46
C THR A 328 -7.89 15.25 -9.86
N ALA A 329 -8.18 14.01 -10.26
CA ALA A 329 -9.52 13.58 -10.65
C ALA A 329 -10.52 13.63 -9.47
N LEU A 330 -10.10 13.19 -8.28
CA LEU A 330 -10.90 13.26 -7.07
C LEU A 330 -11.22 14.71 -6.68
N LYS A 331 -10.22 15.60 -6.75
CA LYS A 331 -10.40 17.04 -6.51
C LYS A 331 -11.41 17.64 -7.49
N ALA A 332 -11.25 17.39 -8.77
CA ALA A 332 -12.13 17.92 -9.81
C ALA A 332 -13.59 17.49 -9.64
N LYS A 333 -13.81 16.28 -9.08
CA LYS A 333 -15.16 15.75 -8.80
C LYS A 333 -15.69 16.09 -7.40
N GLY A 334 -14.94 16.84 -6.58
CA GLY A 334 -15.35 17.27 -5.24
C GLY A 334 -15.47 16.12 -4.23
N TYR A 335 -14.66 15.06 -4.37
CA TYR A 335 -14.60 13.99 -3.36
C TYR A 335 -13.95 14.51 -2.07
N PRO A 336 -14.39 14.05 -0.89
CA PRO A 336 -13.59 14.14 0.32
C PRO A 336 -12.38 13.21 0.15
N TYR A 337 -11.19 13.79 -0.06
CA TYR A 337 -9.94 13.04 -0.22
C TYR A 337 -8.80 13.70 0.54
N GLN A 338 -7.84 12.88 0.94
CA GLN A 338 -6.54 13.34 1.40
C GLN A 338 -5.46 12.64 0.57
N PHE A 339 -4.54 13.40 0.03
CA PHE A 339 -3.41 12.88 -0.75
C PHE A 339 -2.11 13.31 -0.11
N VAL A 340 -1.28 12.35 0.25
CA VAL A 340 0.03 12.55 0.86
C VAL A 340 1.12 12.14 -0.11
N PHE A 341 1.97 13.10 -0.49
CA PHE A 341 3.17 12.85 -1.27
C PHE A 341 4.38 12.83 -0.34
N SER A 342 5.17 11.77 -0.34
CA SER A 342 6.37 11.65 0.49
C SER A 342 7.64 11.79 -0.35
N GLU A 343 8.51 12.73 0.05
CA GLU A 343 9.80 13.01 -0.59
C GLU A 343 10.86 11.98 -0.17
N ALA A 344 11.88 11.80 -1.02
CA ALA A 344 13.03 10.93 -0.77
C ALA A 344 12.68 9.52 -0.25
N SER A 345 11.52 9.00 -0.65
CA SER A 345 11.01 7.69 -0.24
C SER A 345 10.69 6.81 -1.45
N GLY A 346 10.75 5.49 -1.27
CA GLY A 346 10.48 4.50 -2.30
C GLY A 346 9.09 3.86 -2.19
N HIS A 347 8.84 2.86 -3.03
CA HIS A 347 7.57 2.16 -3.08
C HIS A 347 7.19 1.55 -1.73
N VAL A 348 6.05 1.96 -1.17
CA VAL A 348 5.54 1.50 0.14
C VAL A 348 6.63 1.61 1.23
N ASP A 349 7.28 2.78 1.30
CA ASP A 349 8.34 3.02 2.27
C ASP A 349 7.83 2.80 3.70
N ARG A 350 8.54 1.92 4.44
CA ARG A 350 8.11 1.51 5.78
C ARG A 350 8.08 2.68 6.77
N ALA A 351 9.08 3.56 6.73
CA ALA A 351 9.15 4.68 7.66
C ALA A 351 7.99 5.66 7.42
N VAL A 352 7.64 5.89 6.15
CA VAL A 352 6.46 6.68 5.76
C VAL A 352 5.17 6.03 6.26
N VAL A 353 5.02 4.72 6.05
CA VAL A 353 3.84 3.96 6.51
C VAL A 353 3.73 4.02 8.04
N MET A 354 4.83 3.83 8.76
CA MET A 354 4.87 3.90 10.22
C MET A 354 4.57 5.30 10.78
N GLN A 355 4.85 6.35 10.00
CA GLN A 355 4.51 7.72 10.40
C GLN A 355 3.04 8.03 10.12
N THR A 356 2.49 7.61 8.99
CA THR A 356 1.23 8.16 8.46
C THR A 356 0.01 7.26 8.63
N MET A 357 0.21 5.95 8.90
CA MET A 357 -0.92 5.00 8.98
C MET A 357 -1.92 5.34 10.10
N PRO A 358 -1.50 5.68 11.33
CA PRO A 358 -2.45 6.06 12.38
C PRO A 358 -3.34 7.24 11.95
N GLU A 359 -2.74 8.24 11.32
CA GLU A 359 -3.44 9.41 10.83
C GLU A 359 -4.37 9.10 9.64
N ALA A 360 -3.96 8.21 8.72
CA ALA A 360 -4.82 7.74 7.65
C ALA A 360 -6.09 7.07 8.19
N PHE A 361 -5.95 6.28 9.27
CA PHE A 361 -7.10 5.69 9.96
C PHE A 361 -7.98 6.74 10.61
N GLU A 362 -7.43 7.70 11.34
CA GLU A 362 -8.19 8.80 11.93
C GLU A 362 -8.97 9.58 10.88
N TRP A 363 -8.29 9.94 9.79
CA TRP A 363 -8.90 10.73 8.74
C TRP A 363 -10.02 9.94 8.02
N VAL A 364 -9.80 8.66 7.74
CA VAL A 364 -10.80 7.86 7.03
C VAL A 364 -12.04 7.60 7.90
N TRP A 365 -11.88 7.44 9.22
CA TRP A 365 -12.99 7.24 10.15
C TRP A 365 -13.63 8.54 10.64
N LYS A 366 -13.10 9.70 10.26
CA LYS A 366 -13.65 11.01 10.65
C LYS A 366 -15.13 11.12 10.28
N GLY A 367 -15.94 11.52 11.27
CA GLY A 367 -17.39 11.75 11.10
C GLY A 367 -18.24 10.48 11.12
N TYR A 368 -17.66 9.27 11.20
CA TYR A 368 -18.45 8.06 11.41
C TYR A 368 -19.05 8.06 12.82
N LYS A 369 -20.35 7.71 12.90
CA LYS A 369 -21.06 7.54 14.17
C LYS A 369 -21.79 6.20 14.12
N ALA A 370 -21.39 5.26 14.99
CA ALA A 370 -22.08 3.98 15.14
C ALA A 370 -23.55 4.21 15.57
N GLY A 371 -24.48 3.42 15.01
CA GLY A 371 -25.87 3.39 15.46
C GLY A 371 -26.82 4.44 14.84
N ARG A 372 -26.45 5.13 13.76
CA ARG A 372 -27.42 5.87 12.93
C ARG A 372 -27.89 4.96 11.80
N HIS A 373 -28.93 4.19 12.07
CA HIS A 373 -29.69 3.44 11.08
C HIS A 373 -31.08 4.06 10.93
#